data_547fc65a8deedc9364b710cd5e06ced3
#
_entry.id   547fc65a8deedc9364b710cd5e06ced3
#
_cell.length_a   1.000
_cell.length_b   1.000
_cell.length_c   1.000
_cell.angle_alpha   90.00
_cell.angle_beta   90.00
_cell.angle_gamma   90.00
#
_symmetry.space_group_name_H-M   'P 1'
#
loop_
_entity.id
_entity.type
_entity.pdbx_description
1 polymer ?
#
loop_
_entity_poly.entity_id
_entity_poly.type
_entity_poly.pdbx_seq_one_letter_code
_entity_poly.pdbx_strand_id
1 'polypeptide(L)'
;MPRVFPHDLEAERSLLGSMLISKEACQDILNKCEDRDFYEESHKVLFNARSELSRQNIPVDVTTITSYLLDHSQLDKVGGVEYLRQLSDSVPTLAHSEYYLKIIHNKSILRKIINETTKIAENAFGDIEDIDGF
;
A
#
# COMPACT_ATOMS: atom_id res chain seq x y z
N MET A 1 21.45 15.28 -2.47
CA MET A 1 20.71 14.07 -2.04
C MET A 1 19.43 13.94 -2.83
N PRO A 2 19.19 12.79 -3.46
CA PRO A 2 17.90 12.58 -4.10
C PRO A 2 16.79 12.60 -3.06
N ARG A 3 15.70 13.23 -3.40
CA ARG A 3 14.53 13.25 -2.52
C ARG A 3 13.68 12.00 -2.75
N VAL A 4 13.33 11.35 -1.67
CA VAL A 4 12.45 10.19 -1.70
C VAL A 4 11.04 10.66 -1.31
N PHE A 5 10.02 10.11 -1.96
CA PHE A 5 8.65 10.43 -1.58
C PHE A 5 8.38 10.02 -0.13
N PRO A 6 7.63 10.82 0.63
CA PRO A 6 7.27 10.47 2.01
C PRO A 6 6.59 9.10 2.08
N HIS A 7 7.08 8.25 2.98
CA HIS A 7 6.53 6.90 3.20
C HIS A 7 7.00 6.35 4.54
N ASP A 8 6.38 5.28 4.98
CA ASP A 8 6.76 4.55 6.18
C ASP A 8 6.53 3.05 5.96
N LEU A 9 7.58 2.34 5.56
CA LEU A 9 7.48 0.92 5.24
C LEU A 9 7.16 0.06 6.45
N GLU A 10 7.61 0.45 7.65
CA GLU A 10 7.26 -0.28 8.87
C GLU A 10 5.76 -0.24 9.14
N ALA A 11 5.15 0.94 9.00
CA ALA A 11 3.71 1.09 9.17
C ALA A 11 2.96 0.27 8.11
N GLU A 12 3.44 0.28 6.85
CA GLU A 12 2.83 -0.50 5.77
C GLU A 12 2.89 -1.99 6.07
N ARG A 13 4.05 -2.48 6.50
CA ARG A 13 4.23 -3.90 6.85
C ARG A 13 3.34 -4.31 8.01
N SER A 14 3.23 -3.46 9.02
CA SER A 14 2.40 -3.76 10.19
C SER A 14 0.91 -3.87 9.82
N LEU A 15 0.42 -2.98 8.97
CA LEU A 15 -0.96 -3.05 8.50
C LEU A 15 -1.22 -4.29 7.66
N LEU A 16 -0.34 -4.59 6.71
CA LEU A 16 -0.50 -5.77 5.86
C LEU A 16 -0.43 -7.06 6.67
N GLY A 17 0.50 -7.13 7.62
CA GLY A 17 0.59 -8.27 8.52
C GLY A 17 -0.70 -8.46 9.32
N SER A 18 -1.27 -7.37 9.84
CA SER A 18 -2.55 -7.42 10.56
C SER A 18 -3.68 -7.93 9.67
N MET A 19 -3.70 -7.52 8.40
CA MET A 19 -4.70 -7.99 7.45
C MET A 19 -4.58 -9.48 7.16
N LEU A 20 -3.37 -10.02 7.22
CA LEU A 20 -3.14 -11.45 6.98
C LEU A 20 -3.53 -12.34 8.15
N ILE A 21 -3.48 -11.83 9.37
CA ILE A 21 -3.72 -12.65 10.57
C ILE A 21 -5.06 -12.39 11.24
N SER A 22 -5.77 -11.32 10.88
CA SER A 22 -7.04 -10.99 11.52
C SER A 22 -8.07 -10.51 10.51
N LYS A 23 -9.18 -11.23 10.44
CA LYS A 23 -10.31 -10.83 9.59
C LYS A 23 -10.89 -9.50 10.03
N GLU A 24 -11.02 -9.29 11.32
CA GLU A 24 -11.59 -8.04 11.88
C GLU A 24 -10.68 -6.85 11.58
N ALA A 25 -9.37 -7.00 11.80
CA ALA A 25 -8.41 -5.96 11.47
C ALA A 25 -8.44 -5.65 9.97
N CYS A 26 -8.52 -6.68 9.14
CA CYS A 26 -8.60 -6.50 7.69
C CYS A 26 -9.84 -5.68 7.30
N GLN A 27 -11.01 -6.00 7.83
CA GLN A 27 -12.23 -5.26 7.53
C GLN A 27 -12.11 -3.79 7.94
N ASP A 28 -11.54 -3.54 9.11
CA ASP A 28 -11.35 -2.17 9.61
C ASP A 28 -10.39 -1.39 8.70
N ILE A 29 -9.28 -2.02 8.33
CA ILE A 29 -8.27 -1.39 7.44
C ILE A 29 -8.87 -1.13 6.06
N LEU A 30 -9.61 -2.08 5.48
CA LEU A 30 -10.25 -1.92 4.18
C LEU A 30 -11.27 -0.77 4.17
N ASN A 31 -11.92 -0.50 5.30
CA ASN A 31 -12.86 0.61 5.40
C ASN A 31 -12.19 1.97 5.47
N LYS A 32 -10.89 2.01 5.78
CA LYS A 32 -10.19 3.25 6.10
C LYS A 32 -9.04 3.60 5.16
N CYS A 33 -8.63 2.68 4.29
CA CYS A 33 -7.54 2.98 3.36
C CYS A 33 -7.74 2.30 2.02
N GLU A 34 -6.95 2.74 1.06
CA GLU A 34 -6.95 2.27 -0.33
C GLU A 34 -5.53 1.83 -0.71
N ASP A 35 -5.39 1.15 -1.85
CA ASP A 35 -4.09 0.68 -2.33
C ASP A 35 -3.10 1.83 -2.54
N ARG A 36 -3.58 2.99 -2.98
CA ARG A 36 -2.73 4.18 -3.21
C ARG A 36 -2.12 4.74 -1.93
N ASP A 37 -2.64 4.37 -0.75
CA ASP A 37 -2.05 4.79 0.53
C ASP A 37 -0.74 4.09 0.81
N PHE A 38 -0.47 2.98 0.14
CA PHE A 38 0.82 2.29 0.24
C PHE A 38 1.81 2.85 -0.77
N TYR A 39 3.04 3.04 -0.35
CA TYR A 39 4.11 3.54 -1.21
C TYR A 39 4.75 2.42 -2.03
N GLU A 40 5.04 1.29 -1.37
CA GLU A 40 5.72 0.16 -2.00
C GLU A 40 4.78 -0.56 -2.95
N GLU A 41 5.23 -0.78 -4.18
CA GLU A 41 4.41 -1.42 -5.21
C GLU A 41 3.98 -2.83 -4.80
N SER A 42 4.90 -3.59 -4.21
CA SER A 42 4.58 -4.93 -3.71
C SER A 42 3.47 -4.90 -2.65
N HIS A 43 3.43 -3.85 -1.84
CA HIS A 43 2.41 -3.69 -0.81
C HIS A 43 1.04 -3.36 -1.42
N LYS A 44 1.00 -2.57 -2.49
CA LYS A 44 -0.24 -2.30 -3.21
C LYS A 44 -0.82 -3.59 -3.80
N VAL A 45 0.03 -4.40 -4.41
CA VAL A 45 -0.38 -5.69 -4.98
C VAL A 45 -0.95 -6.60 -3.90
N LEU A 46 -0.26 -6.70 -2.77
CA LEU A 46 -0.71 -7.55 -1.67
C LEU A 46 -2.02 -7.04 -1.06
N PHE A 47 -2.15 -5.73 -0.86
CA PHE A 47 -3.37 -5.12 -0.36
C PHE A 47 -4.56 -5.46 -1.26
N ASN A 48 -4.41 -5.33 -2.55
CA ASN A 48 -5.47 -5.63 -3.52
C ASN A 48 -5.83 -7.10 -3.52
N ALA A 49 -4.84 -7.99 -3.44
CA ALA A 49 -5.08 -9.43 -3.36
C ALA A 49 -5.88 -9.80 -2.09
N ARG A 50 -5.48 -9.24 -0.95
CA ARG A 50 -6.17 -9.48 0.32
C ARG A 50 -7.60 -8.93 0.29
N SER A 51 -7.79 -7.76 -0.32
CA SER A 51 -9.11 -7.15 -0.52
C SER A 51 -10.03 -8.06 -1.30
N GLU A 52 -9.51 -8.62 -2.38
CA GLU A 52 -10.31 -9.50 -3.26
C GLU A 52 -10.72 -10.77 -2.53
N LEU A 53 -9.84 -11.37 -1.74
CA LEU A 53 -10.18 -12.54 -0.95
C LEU A 53 -11.26 -12.21 0.09
N SER A 54 -11.19 -11.04 0.72
CA SER A 54 -12.24 -10.58 1.63
C SER A 54 -13.58 -10.42 0.93
N ARG A 55 -13.56 -9.82 -0.26
CA ARG A 55 -14.78 -9.60 -1.04
C ARG A 55 -15.45 -10.93 -1.39
N GLN A 56 -14.67 -11.97 -1.65
CA GLN A 56 -15.16 -13.29 -1.98
C GLN A 56 -15.46 -14.16 -0.75
N ASN A 57 -15.28 -13.62 0.45
CA ASN A 57 -15.46 -14.34 1.72
C ASN A 57 -14.60 -15.60 1.85
N ILE A 58 -13.40 -15.56 1.26
CA ILE A 58 -12.44 -16.64 1.36
C ILE A 58 -11.63 -16.48 2.64
N PRO A 59 -11.55 -17.52 3.51
CA PRO A 59 -10.68 -17.44 4.68
C PRO A 59 -9.22 -17.22 4.26
N VAL A 60 -8.52 -16.32 4.96
CA VAL A 60 -7.16 -15.98 4.58
C VAL A 60 -6.15 -16.44 5.62
N ASP A 61 -5.16 -17.16 5.13
CA ASP A 61 -3.92 -17.49 5.83
C ASP A 61 -2.81 -17.43 4.78
N VAL A 62 -1.58 -17.78 5.19
CA VAL A 62 -0.44 -17.75 4.25
C VAL A 62 -0.70 -18.69 3.07
N THR A 63 -1.36 -19.82 3.28
CA THR A 63 -1.64 -20.79 2.22
C THR A 63 -2.62 -20.24 1.18
N THR A 64 -3.75 -19.68 1.62
CA THR A 64 -4.77 -19.18 0.69
C THR A 64 -4.32 -17.96 -0.08
N ILE A 65 -3.63 -17.02 0.57
CA ILE A 65 -3.11 -15.83 -0.11
C ILE A 65 -2.00 -16.20 -1.10
N THR A 66 -1.15 -17.17 -0.74
CA THR A 66 -0.12 -17.66 -1.64
C THR A 66 -0.74 -18.28 -2.90
N SER A 67 -1.75 -19.11 -2.72
CA SER A 67 -2.46 -19.76 -3.82
C SER A 67 -3.09 -18.72 -4.77
N TYR A 68 -3.75 -17.72 -4.20
CA TYR A 68 -4.32 -16.63 -4.99
C TYR A 68 -3.25 -15.90 -5.80
N LEU A 69 -2.15 -15.53 -5.16
CA LEU A 69 -1.07 -14.79 -5.82
C LEU A 69 -0.38 -15.62 -6.92
N LEU A 70 -0.23 -16.93 -6.69
CA LEU A 70 0.30 -17.83 -7.73
C LEU A 70 -0.63 -17.88 -8.94
N ASP A 71 -1.92 -18.04 -8.71
CA ASP A 71 -2.92 -18.12 -9.78
C ASP A 71 -2.98 -16.84 -10.62
N HIS A 72 -2.63 -15.71 -10.03
CA HIS A 72 -2.63 -14.41 -10.70
C HIS A 72 -1.24 -13.95 -11.14
N SER A 73 -0.24 -14.83 -11.05
CA SER A 73 1.15 -14.52 -11.42
C SER A 73 1.71 -13.31 -10.68
N GLN A 74 1.36 -13.16 -9.40
CA GLN A 74 1.73 -12.01 -8.58
C GLN A 74 2.59 -12.35 -7.37
N LEU A 75 2.86 -13.65 -7.13
CA LEU A 75 3.60 -14.04 -5.93
C LEU A 75 4.99 -13.41 -5.87
N ASP A 76 5.71 -13.41 -7.00
CA ASP A 76 7.04 -12.79 -7.05
C ASP A 76 6.97 -11.28 -6.82
N LYS A 77 5.90 -10.64 -7.28
CA LYS A 77 5.70 -9.19 -7.13
C LYS A 77 5.55 -8.77 -5.67
N VAL A 78 5.01 -9.64 -4.83
CA VAL A 78 4.84 -9.33 -3.40
C VAL A 78 6.03 -9.76 -2.55
N GLY A 79 7.03 -10.39 -3.13
CA GLY A 79 8.22 -10.82 -2.41
C GLY A 79 8.27 -12.29 -2.04
N GLY A 80 7.34 -13.11 -2.54
CA GLY A 80 7.31 -14.56 -2.32
C GLY A 80 6.70 -14.97 -0.99
N VAL A 81 6.61 -16.28 -0.79
CA VAL A 81 6.00 -16.88 0.42
C VAL A 81 6.73 -16.44 1.69
N GLU A 82 8.05 -16.37 1.64
CA GLU A 82 8.83 -16.01 2.83
C GLU A 82 8.49 -14.61 3.34
N TYR A 83 8.31 -13.67 2.42
CA TYR A 83 7.90 -12.32 2.80
C TYR A 83 6.51 -12.30 3.44
N LEU A 84 5.57 -13.10 2.90
CA LEU A 84 4.24 -13.24 3.48
C LEU A 84 4.29 -13.78 4.90
N ARG A 85 5.16 -14.77 5.15
CA ARG A 85 5.37 -15.31 6.49
C ARG A 85 5.94 -14.27 7.44
N GLN A 86 6.94 -13.52 6.97
CA GLN A 86 7.54 -12.45 7.77
C GLN A 86 6.49 -11.41 8.18
N LEU A 87 5.63 -11.02 7.24
CA LEU A 87 4.55 -10.07 7.54
C LEU A 87 3.60 -10.62 8.61
N SER A 88 3.20 -11.88 8.48
CA SER A 88 2.27 -12.51 9.41
C SER A 88 2.88 -12.67 10.81
N ASP A 89 4.18 -12.98 10.87
CA ASP A 89 4.87 -13.29 12.13
C ASP A 89 5.34 -12.05 12.88
N SER A 90 5.45 -10.91 12.21
CA SER A 90 6.09 -9.72 12.77
C SER A 90 5.12 -8.63 13.24
N VAL A 91 3.82 -8.92 13.30
CA VAL A 91 2.84 -7.94 13.77
C VAL A 91 3.03 -7.69 15.27
N PRO A 92 3.36 -6.46 15.69
CA PRO A 92 3.61 -6.17 17.11
C PRO A 92 2.33 -6.27 17.95
N THR A 93 1.25 -5.66 17.46
CA THR A 93 -0.06 -5.73 18.12
C THR A 93 -1.13 -5.21 17.17
N LEU A 94 -2.28 -5.87 17.16
CA LEU A 94 -3.44 -5.43 16.38
C LEU A 94 -4.03 -4.12 16.90
N ALA A 95 -3.83 -3.82 18.18
CA ALA A 95 -4.37 -2.61 18.80
C ALA A 95 -3.80 -1.32 18.22
N HIS A 96 -2.65 -1.38 17.54
CA HIS A 96 -1.99 -0.21 16.98
C HIS A 96 -2.37 0.08 15.53
N SER A 97 -3.30 -0.66 14.93
CA SER A 97 -3.69 -0.48 13.53
C SER A 97 -4.15 0.94 13.21
N GLU A 98 -4.92 1.55 14.10
CA GLU A 98 -5.38 2.94 13.94
C GLU A 98 -4.21 3.91 13.81
N TYR A 99 -3.18 3.71 14.62
CA TYR A 99 -1.98 4.55 14.60
C TYR A 99 -1.23 4.40 13.27
N TYR A 100 -1.04 3.18 12.82
CA TYR A 100 -0.35 2.92 11.54
C TYR A 100 -1.16 3.44 10.35
N LEU A 101 -2.49 3.32 10.40
CA LEU A 101 -3.37 3.90 9.37
C LEU A 101 -3.16 5.40 9.25
N LYS A 102 -3.06 6.08 10.39
CA LYS A 102 -2.79 7.53 10.41
C LYS A 102 -1.46 7.87 9.76
N ILE A 103 -0.43 7.10 10.08
CA ILE A 103 0.90 7.30 9.50
C ILE A 103 0.87 7.18 7.99
N ILE A 104 0.35 6.08 7.45
CA ILE A 104 0.35 5.88 5.99
C ILE A 104 -0.56 6.86 5.29
N HIS A 105 -1.68 7.22 5.90
CA HIS A 105 -2.60 8.20 5.33
C HIS A 105 -1.92 9.57 5.20
N ASN A 106 -1.22 10.01 6.25
CA ASN A 106 -0.49 11.26 6.22
C ASN A 106 0.60 11.26 5.14
N LYS A 107 1.34 10.15 5.01
CA LYS A 107 2.35 10.02 3.97
C LYS A 107 1.74 10.04 2.57
N SER A 108 0.59 9.39 2.40
CA SER A 108 -0.16 9.38 1.15
C SER A 108 -0.59 10.79 0.74
N ILE A 109 -1.10 11.58 1.68
CA ILE A 109 -1.48 12.98 1.44
C ILE A 109 -0.27 13.79 0.99
N LEU A 110 0.86 13.63 1.67
CA LEU A 110 2.08 14.36 1.31
C LEU A 110 2.53 14.02 -0.12
N ARG A 111 2.48 12.73 -0.49
CA ARG A 111 2.82 12.31 -1.86
C ARG A 111 1.86 12.95 -2.88
N LYS A 112 0.58 13.01 -2.55
CA LYS A 112 -0.41 13.62 -3.43
C LYS A 112 -0.12 15.10 -3.62
N ILE A 113 0.21 15.81 -2.56
CA ILE A 113 0.57 17.25 -2.63
C ILE A 113 1.78 17.44 -3.55
N ILE A 114 2.81 16.62 -3.39
CA ILE A 114 4.02 16.69 -4.22
C ILE A 114 3.67 16.46 -5.69
N ASN A 115 2.88 15.43 -5.99
CA ASN A 115 2.51 15.12 -7.36
C ASN A 115 1.66 16.22 -8.00
N GLU A 116 0.69 16.74 -7.28
CA GLU A 116 -0.19 17.80 -7.81
C GLU A 116 0.57 19.10 -8.03
N THR A 117 1.42 19.49 -7.08
CA THR A 117 2.22 20.72 -7.22
C THR A 117 3.25 20.60 -8.34
N THR A 118 3.84 19.40 -8.52
CA THR A 118 4.77 19.14 -9.61
C THR A 118 4.06 19.29 -10.97
N LYS A 119 2.86 18.75 -11.10
CA LYS A 119 2.06 18.87 -12.32
C LYS A 119 1.74 20.34 -12.63
N ILE A 120 1.36 21.11 -11.61
CA ILE A 120 1.05 22.53 -11.75
C ILE A 120 2.29 23.27 -12.25
N ALA A 121 3.45 23.00 -11.65
CA ALA A 121 4.70 23.64 -12.04
C ALA A 121 5.08 23.27 -13.48
N GLU A 122 4.98 22.00 -13.85
CA GLU A 122 5.28 21.53 -15.21
C GLU A 122 4.36 22.19 -16.24
N ASN A 123 3.08 22.30 -15.95
CA ASN A 123 2.12 22.94 -16.82
C ASN A 123 2.43 24.42 -16.98
N ALA A 124 2.83 25.10 -15.90
CA ALA A 124 3.20 26.51 -15.96
C ALA A 124 4.43 26.74 -16.83
N PHE A 125 5.43 25.86 -16.72
CA PHE A 125 6.61 25.94 -17.58
C PHE A 125 6.25 25.67 -19.05
N GLY A 126 5.36 24.73 -19.31
CA GLY A 126 4.87 24.46 -20.66
C GLY A 126 4.15 25.65 -21.27
N ASP A 127 3.30 26.33 -20.51
CA ASP A 127 2.59 27.53 -20.95
C ASP A 127 3.56 28.68 -21.23
N ILE A 128 4.58 28.84 -20.41
CA ILE A 128 5.64 29.83 -20.62
C ILE A 128 6.39 29.53 -21.92
N GLU A 129 6.74 28.27 -22.15
CA GLU A 129 7.41 27.85 -23.38
C GLU A 129 6.55 28.12 -24.60
N ASP A 130 5.25 27.85 -24.54
CA ASP A 130 4.32 28.12 -25.63
C ASP A 130 4.23 29.62 -25.93
N ILE A 131 4.24 30.44 -24.91
CA ILE A 131 4.22 31.91 -25.04
C ILE A 131 5.53 32.42 -25.62
N ASP A 132 6.65 31.92 -25.11
CA ASP A 132 7.98 32.37 -25.50
C ASP A 132 8.52 31.67 -26.73
N GLY A 133 8.02 30.46 -27.02
CA GLY A 133 8.47 29.63 -28.11
C GLY A 133 7.91 30.01 -29.48
N PHE A 134 7.20 31.05 -29.47
CA PHE A 134 6.63 31.56 -30.67
C PHE A 134 7.57 32.07 -31.70
#